data_d3c8eb6ec065871f73792a6bde11b245
#
_entry.id   d3c8eb6ec065871f73792a6bde11b245
#
_cell.length_a   1.000
_cell.length_b   1.000
_cell.length_c   1.000
_cell.angle_alpha   90.00
_cell.angle_beta   90.00
_cell.angle_gamma   90.00
#
_symmetry.space_group_name_H-M   'P 1'
#
loop_
_entity.id
_entity.type
_entity.pdbx_description
1 polymer ?
#
loop_
_entity_poly.entity_id
_entity_poly.type
_entity_poly.pdbx_seq_one_letter_code
_entity_poly.pdbx_strand_id
1 'polypeptide(L)'
;MFFIIAILTTLVRAQAQADELNKAQWLMRQSEQAFSLQLVTLSSKQQIERFVAEEPALKDYPVAYYRYQKEGQLLYVVTLGVFADAASAQQVKESLQLGRVAPEEAWIRPLDEIQAQIRTTLQR
;
A
#
# COMPACT_ATOMS: atom_id res chain seq x y z
N MET A 1 31.10 3.53 20.16
CA MET A 1 30.20 4.68 20.27
C MET A 1 29.44 4.97 18.97
N PHE A 2 30.13 5.00 17.83
CA PHE A 2 29.46 5.23 16.53
C PHE A 2 28.47 4.15 16.14
N PHE A 3 28.72 2.89 16.53
CA PHE A 3 27.82 1.79 16.21
C PHE A 3 26.44 1.93 16.88
N ILE A 4 26.40 2.46 18.10
CA ILE A 4 25.14 2.67 18.82
C ILE A 4 24.28 3.70 18.10
N ILE A 5 24.91 4.78 17.61
CA ILE A 5 24.22 5.83 16.88
C ILE A 5 23.65 5.28 15.56
N ALA A 6 24.41 4.42 14.86
CA ALA A 6 23.96 3.80 13.62
C ALA A 6 22.73 2.91 13.83
N ILE A 7 22.70 2.15 14.93
CA ILE A 7 21.56 1.28 15.25
C ILE A 7 20.31 2.11 15.54
N LEU A 8 20.45 3.18 16.32
CA LEU A 8 19.36 4.09 16.62
C LEU A 8 18.81 4.75 15.35
N THR A 9 19.71 5.17 14.44
CA THR A 9 19.30 5.76 13.17
C THR A 9 18.51 4.79 12.33
N THR A 10 18.89 3.50 12.31
CA THR A 10 18.19 2.48 11.56
C THR A 10 16.77 2.26 12.09
N LEU A 11 16.60 2.21 13.40
CA LEU A 11 15.28 2.06 14.04
C LEU A 11 14.37 3.25 13.73
N VAL A 12 14.91 4.46 13.81
CA VAL A 12 14.15 5.67 13.49
C VAL A 12 13.72 5.67 12.03
N ARG A 13 14.57 5.21 11.12
CA ARG A 13 14.22 5.10 9.70
C ARG A 13 13.08 4.11 9.47
N ALA A 14 13.10 2.96 10.15
CA ALA A 14 12.04 1.96 9.99
C ALA A 14 10.69 2.50 10.43
N GLN A 15 10.66 3.21 11.56
CA GLN A 15 9.43 3.83 12.06
C GLN A 15 8.96 4.95 11.15
N ALA A 16 9.89 5.79 10.67
CA ALA A 16 9.56 6.89 9.77
C ALA A 16 8.99 6.36 8.45
N GLN A 17 9.51 5.23 7.94
CA GLN A 17 9.00 4.61 6.72
C GLN A 17 7.54 4.19 6.87
N ALA A 18 7.17 3.59 7.99
CA ALA A 18 5.80 3.20 8.24
C ALA A 18 4.87 4.41 8.33
N ASP A 19 5.34 5.49 8.97
CA ASP A 19 4.57 6.72 9.11
C ASP A 19 4.46 7.50 7.80
N GLU A 20 5.38 7.29 6.86
CA GLU A 20 5.43 8.00 5.58
C GLU A 20 4.58 7.33 4.50
N LEU A 21 3.92 6.22 4.79
CA LEU A 21 3.05 5.58 3.81
C LEU A 21 1.91 6.52 3.43
N ASN A 22 1.61 6.54 2.14
CA ASN A 22 0.48 7.32 1.63
C ASN A 22 -0.83 6.77 2.16
N LYS A 23 -1.79 7.65 2.34
CA LYS A 23 -3.09 7.31 2.93
C LYS A 23 -4.22 7.64 1.98
N ALA A 24 -5.44 7.48 2.47
CA ALA A 24 -6.65 7.68 1.68
C ALA A 24 -6.67 9.04 0.98
N GLN A 25 -6.25 10.11 1.66
CA GLN A 25 -6.25 11.45 1.06
C GLN A 25 -5.35 11.53 -0.17
N TRP A 26 -4.20 10.86 -0.13
CA TRP A 26 -3.29 10.81 -1.26
C TRP A 26 -3.94 10.07 -2.45
N LEU A 27 -4.61 8.95 -2.16
CA LEU A 27 -5.32 8.18 -3.20
C LEU A 27 -6.45 9.00 -3.81
N MET A 28 -7.14 9.80 -3.01
CA MET A 28 -8.22 10.66 -3.50
C MET A 28 -7.73 11.77 -4.42
N ARG A 29 -6.46 12.14 -4.36
CA ARG A 29 -5.87 13.16 -5.22
C ARG A 29 -5.35 12.62 -6.54
N GLN A 30 -5.31 11.31 -6.70
CA GLN A 30 -4.85 10.69 -7.95
C GLN A 30 -5.96 10.73 -9.01
N SER A 31 -5.56 10.62 -10.27
CA SER A 31 -6.53 10.61 -11.37
C SER A 31 -7.50 9.44 -11.22
N GLU A 32 -8.78 9.71 -11.34
CA GLU A 32 -9.80 8.64 -11.29
C GLU A 32 -9.74 7.73 -12.52
N GLN A 33 -9.00 8.13 -13.56
CA GLN A 33 -8.79 7.31 -14.74
C GLN A 33 -7.57 6.40 -14.63
N ALA A 34 -6.80 6.55 -13.56
CA ALA A 34 -5.60 5.74 -13.33
C ALA A 34 -5.96 4.38 -12.69
N PHE A 35 -4.94 3.55 -12.55
CA PHE A 35 -5.06 2.20 -11.97
C PHE A 35 -4.04 2.03 -10.86
N SER A 36 -4.31 1.11 -9.96
CA SER A 36 -3.37 0.72 -8.92
C SER A 36 -3.40 -0.80 -8.75
N LEU A 37 -2.39 -1.34 -8.10
CA LEU A 37 -2.38 -2.75 -7.72
C LEU A 37 -2.83 -2.89 -6.27
N GLN A 38 -3.88 -3.65 -6.04
CA GLN A 38 -4.26 -4.03 -4.68
C GLN A 38 -3.48 -5.28 -4.31
N LEU A 39 -2.68 -5.19 -3.26
CA LEU A 39 -1.78 -6.27 -2.86
C LEU A 39 -2.39 -7.19 -1.80
N VAL A 40 -2.86 -6.61 -0.71
CA VAL A 40 -3.40 -7.36 0.41
C VAL A 40 -4.48 -6.55 1.11
N THR A 41 -5.34 -7.27 1.83
CA THR A 41 -6.29 -6.67 2.76
C THR A 41 -5.97 -7.22 4.15
N LEU A 42 -5.72 -6.32 5.09
CA LEU A 42 -5.25 -6.66 6.43
C LEU A 42 -6.24 -6.14 7.48
N SER A 43 -6.12 -6.64 8.70
CA SER A 43 -7.07 -6.29 9.76
C SER A 43 -6.55 -5.23 10.72
N SER A 44 -5.28 -4.82 10.63
CA SER A 44 -4.74 -3.79 11.52
C SER A 44 -3.63 -3.00 10.84
N LYS A 45 -3.40 -1.78 11.36
CA LYS A 45 -2.30 -0.94 10.92
C LYS A 45 -0.94 -1.60 11.21
N GLN A 46 -0.84 -2.30 12.32
CA GLN A 46 0.38 -3.00 12.68
C GLN A 46 0.77 -4.05 11.64
N GLN A 47 -0.22 -4.75 11.09
CA GLN A 47 0.03 -5.71 10.01
C GLN A 47 0.51 -5.02 8.75
N ILE A 48 0.03 -3.81 8.45
CA ILE A 48 0.51 -3.03 7.31
C ILE A 48 2.00 -2.73 7.48
N GLU A 49 2.38 -2.24 8.64
CA GLU A 49 3.77 -1.90 8.92
C GLU A 49 4.69 -3.10 8.74
N ARG A 50 4.25 -4.25 9.24
CA ARG A 50 5.01 -5.49 9.09
C ARG A 50 5.11 -5.93 7.64
N PHE A 51 4.00 -5.86 6.91
CA PHE A 51 3.97 -6.25 5.50
C PHE A 51 4.95 -5.42 4.68
N VAL A 52 4.91 -4.10 4.85
CA VAL A 52 5.79 -3.20 4.12
C VAL A 52 7.26 -3.44 4.50
N ALA A 53 7.54 -3.65 5.77
CA ALA A 53 8.92 -3.88 6.23
C ALA A 53 9.51 -5.17 5.67
N GLU A 54 8.67 -6.18 5.42
CA GLU A 54 9.12 -7.50 4.97
C GLU A 54 9.12 -7.64 3.44
N GLU A 55 8.71 -6.61 2.69
CA GLU A 55 8.62 -6.68 1.23
C GLU A 55 9.47 -5.57 0.60
N PRO A 56 10.79 -5.80 0.43
CA PRO A 56 11.69 -4.76 -0.10
C PRO A 56 11.33 -4.28 -1.51
N ALA A 57 10.67 -5.12 -2.31
CA ALA A 57 10.29 -4.76 -3.67
C ALA A 57 9.30 -3.58 -3.71
N LEU A 58 8.60 -3.30 -2.61
CA LEU A 58 7.61 -2.24 -2.56
C LEU A 58 8.23 -0.84 -2.59
N LYS A 59 9.51 -0.71 -2.24
CA LYS A 59 10.15 0.61 -2.13
C LYS A 59 10.31 1.33 -3.48
N ASP A 60 10.19 0.61 -4.58
CA ASP A 60 10.35 1.19 -5.91
C ASP A 60 9.08 1.88 -6.42
N TYR A 61 7.97 1.77 -5.70
CA TYR A 61 6.68 2.33 -6.08
C TYR A 61 6.02 2.98 -4.89
N PRO A 62 5.15 3.98 -5.11
CA PRO A 62 4.39 4.54 -3.99
C PRO A 62 3.43 3.50 -3.43
N VAL A 63 3.53 3.27 -2.13
CA VAL A 63 2.63 2.38 -1.41
C VAL A 63 1.62 3.23 -0.68
N ALA A 64 0.36 2.83 -0.73
CA ALA A 64 -0.71 3.51 -0.03
C ALA A 64 -1.59 2.49 0.70
N TYR A 65 -2.34 2.97 1.68
CA TYR A 65 -3.36 2.15 2.30
C TYR A 65 -4.56 3.01 2.65
N TYR A 66 -5.73 2.35 2.74
CA TYR A 66 -6.95 3.02 3.17
C TYR A 66 -7.79 2.06 3.98
N ARG A 67 -8.67 2.61 4.80
CA ARG A 67 -9.60 1.83 5.61
C ARG A 67 -10.85 1.55 4.81
N TYR A 68 -11.38 0.35 4.95
CA TYR A 68 -12.59 -0.06 4.26
C TYR A 68 -13.48 -0.84 5.22
N GLN A 69 -14.72 -0.38 5.36
CA GLN A 69 -15.72 -1.04 6.20
C GLN A 69 -16.50 -2.02 5.35
N LYS A 70 -16.43 -3.30 5.70
CA LYS A 70 -17.14 -4.35 4.97
C LYS A 70 -17.80 -5.29 5.95
N GLU A 71 -19.13 -5.43 5.85
CA GLU A 71 -19.91 -6.38 6.66
C GLU A 71 -19.64 -6.22 8.16
N GLY A 72 -19.56 -4.97 8.63
CA GLY A 72 -19.30 -4.68 10.04
C GLY A 72 -17.84 -4.78 10.45
N GLN A 73 -16.96 -5.17 9.55
CA GLN A 73 -15.55 -5.35 9.83
C GLN A 73 -14.73 -4.24 9.18
N LEU A 74 -13.79 -3.67 9.96
CA LEU A 74 -12.88 -2.67 9.44
C LEU A 74 -11.63 -3.35 8.91
N LEU A 75 -11.33 -3.09 7.64
CA LEU A 75 -10.18 -3.66 6.95
C LEU A 75 -9.25 -2.56 6.48
N TYR A 76 -8.00 -2.92 6.23
CA TYR A 76 -6.98 -2.04 5.68
C TYR A 76 -6.54 -2.61 4.34
N VAL A 77 -6.70 -1.82 3.28
CA VAL A 77 -6.38 -2.25 1.92
C VAL A 77 -5.06 -1.60 1.53
N VAL A 78 -4.09 -2.40 1.11
CA VAL A 78 -2.76 -1.93 0.71
C VAL A 78 -2.67 -1.95 -0.80
N THR A 79 -2.26 -0.82 -1.39
CA THR A 79 -2.14 -0.64 -2.83
C THR A 79 -0.72 -0.24 -3.20
N LEU A 80 -0.34 -0.53 -4.42
CA LEU A 80 0.99 -0.25 -4.96
C LEU A 80 0.86 0.48 -6.29
N GLY A 81 1.49 1.65 -6.37
CA GLY A 81 1.64 2.39 -7.61
C GLY A 81 0.39 3.11 -8.08
N VAL A 82 0.59 4.02 -9.01
CA VAL A 82 -0.47 4.69 -9.76
C VAL A 82 -0.05 4.61 -11.22
N PHE A 83 -0.85 3.93 -12.02
CA PHE A 83 -0.52 3.63 -13.41
C PHE A 83 -1.52 4.30 -14.34
N ALA A 84 -1.02 4.85 -15.46
CA ALA A 84 -1.87 5.55 -16.39
C ALA A 84 -2.86 4.61 -17.10
N ASP A 85 -2.50 3.33 -17.26
CA ASP A 85 -3.34 2.34 -17.91
C ASP A 85 -3.17 0.97 -17.28
N ALA A 86 -4.09 0.07 -17.61
CA ALA A 86 -4.08 -1.28 -17.06
C ALA A 86 -2.89 -2.10 -17.55
N ALA A 87 -2.40 -1.84 -18.75
CA ALA A 87 -1.26 -2.58 -19.31
C ALA A 87 0.01 -2.31 -18.49
N SER A 88 0.24 -1.06 -18.10
CA SER A 88 1.39 -0.70 -17.25
C SER A 88 1.31 -1.38 -15.89
N ALA A 89 0.11 -1.39 -15.29
CA ALA A 89 -0.11 -2.08 -14.02
C ALA A 89 0.16 -3.57 -14.16
N GLN A 90 -0.29 -4.18 -15.26
CA GLN A 90 -0.09 -5.60 -15.52
C GLN A 90 1.41 -5.95 -15.63
N GLN A 91 2.18 -5.11 -16.31
CA GLN A 91 3.63 -5.33 -16.44
C GLN A 91 4.30 -5.33 -15.05
N VAL A 92 3.93 -4.39 -14.21
CA VAL A 92 4.49 -4.33 -12.85
C VAL A 92 4.07 -5.55 -12.05
N LYS A 93 2.78 -5.93 -12.12
CA LYS A 93 2.27 -7.10 -11.44
C LYS A 93 3.06 -8.36 -11.81
N GLU A 94 3.35 -8.55 -13.08
CA GLU A 94 4.10 -9.72 -13.57
C GLU A 94 5.55 -9.71 -13.12
N SER A 95 6.15 -8.54 -12.93
CA SER A 95 7.55 -8.42 -12.54
C SER A 95 7.77 -8.43 -11.03
N LEU A 96 6.71 -8.23 -10.24
CA LEU A 96 6.85 -8.19 -8.79
C LEU A 96 7.14 -9.56 -8.21
N GLN A 97 8.10 -9.59 -7.29
CA GLN A 97 8.42 -10.79 -6.53
C GLN A 97 8.19 -10.49 -5.06
N LEU A 98 6.99 -10.79 -4.61
CA LEU A 98 6.60 -10.60 -3.22
C LEU A 98 6.61 -11.95 -2.50
N GLY A 99 7.20 -11.97 -1.30
CA GLY A 99 7.32 -13.21 -0.55
C GLY A 99 6.00 -13.71 0.03
N ARG A 100 5.07 -12.79 0.30
CA ARG A 100 3.83 -13.11 1.01
C ARG A 100 2.58 -13.01 0.18
N VAL A 101 2.69 -12.49 -1.03
CA VAL A 101 1.54 -12.33 -1.92
C VAL A 101 1.86 -13.06 -3.21
N ALA A 102 1.05 -14.05 -3.55
CA ALA A 102 1.19 -14.71 -4.84
C ALA A 102 0.82 -13.72 -5.95
N PRO A 103 1.47 -13.76 -7.12
CA PRO A 103 1.17 -12.83 -8.21
C PRO A 103 -0.31 -12.80 -8.58
N GLU A 104 -1.00 -13.93 -8.50
CA GLU A 104 -2.43 -14.01 -8.80
C GLU A 104 -3.32 -13.40 -7.73
N GLU A 105 -2.79 -13.14 -6.53
CA GLU A 105 -3.55 -12.50 -5.46
C GLU A 105 -3.55 -10.98 -5.59
N ALA A 106 -2.54 -10.42 -6.25
CA ALA A 106 -2.50 -9.00 -6.54
C ALA A 106 -3.41 -8.73 -7.75
N TRP A 107 -4.22 -7.68 -7.68
CA TRP A 107 -5.12 -7.39 -8.79
C TRP A 107 -5.18 -5.91 -9.10
N ILE A 108 -5.40 -5.66 -10.39
CA ILE A 108 -5.46 -4.31 -10.93
C ILE A 108 -6.83 -3.74 -10.61
N ARG A 109 -6.84 -2.52 -10.04
CA ARG A 109 -8.08 -1.83 -9.70
C ARG A 109 -8.10 -0.43 -10.29
N PRO A 110 -9.21 -0.04 -10.93
CA PRO A 110 -9.39 1.37 -11.29
C PRO A 110 -9.42 2.24 -10.04
N LEU A 111 -8.77 3.39 -10.10
CA LEU A 111 -8.73 4.28 -8.94
C LEU A 111 -10.10 4.86 -8.59
N ASP A 112 -10.99 5.03 -9.58
CA ASP A 112 -12.34 5.49 -9.29
C ASP A 112 -13.08 4.54 -8.35
N GLU A 113 -12.88 3.22 -8.48
CA GLU A 113 -13.46 2.23 -7.58
C GLU A 113 -12.87 2.32 -6.17
N ILE A 114 -11.55 2.49 -6.09
CA ILE A 114 -10.87 2.67 -4.81
C ILE A 114 -11.37 3.93 -4.12
N GLN A 115 -11.46 5.03 -4.87
CA GLN A 115 -11.95 6.29 -4.35
C GLN A 115 -13.40 6.19 -3.86
N ALA A 116 -14.22 5.42 -4.56
CA ALA A 116 -15.60 5.18 -4.13
C ALA A 116 -15.64 4.44 -2.79
N GLN A 117 -14.79 3.44 -2.61
CA GLN A 117 -14.69 2.72 -1.33
C GLN A 117 -14.23 3.64 -0.20
N ILE A 118 -13.26 4.50 -0.49
CA ILE A 118 -12.77 5.47 0.51
C ILE A 118 -13.90 6.39 0.97
N ARG A 119 -14.71 6.87 0.04
CA ARG A 119 -15.82 7.78 0.36
C ARG A 119 -16.89 7.14 1.25
N THR A 120 -17.02 5.82 1.22
CA THR A 120 -18.03 5.14 2.03
C THR A 120 -17.56 4.78 3.43
N THR A 121 -16.28 4.96 3.72
CA THR A 121 -15.70 4.60 5.01
C THR A 121 -15.06 5.83 5.65
N LEU A 122 -15.32 6.03 6.94
CA LEU A 122 -14.69 7.13 7.67
C LEU A 122 -13.18 6.86 7.81
N GLN A 123 -12.38 7.76 7.28
CA GLN A 123 -10.93 7.68 7.33
C GLN A 123 -10.39 8.47 8.52
N ARG A 124 -9.57 7.82 9.36
CA ARG A 124 -8.98 8.47 10.53
C ARG A 124 -7.48 8.27 10.60
#